data_85a04192a096bcacbb5d05a8fe1710a7
#
_entry.id   85a04192a096bcacbb5d05a8fe1710a7
#
_cell.length_a   1.000
_cell.length_b   1.000
_cell.length_c   1.000
_cell.angle_alpha   90.00
_cell.angle_beta   90.00
_cell.angle_gamma   90.00
#
_symmetry.space_group_name_H-M   'P 1'
#
loop_
_entity.id
_entity.type
_entity.pdbx_description
1 polymer ?
#
loop_
_entity_poly.entity_id
_entity_poly.type
_entity_poly.pdbx_seq_one_letter_code
_entity_poly.pdbx_strand_id
1 'polypeptide(L)'
;DLTLSATANVAVADVAISGSYEFNYKSQSSNITALDGTTFGTDSEVVLKFTNKTDSGLTIGMVTEIESDDADSAINEGSMSISGGFGKLVLGGNDGAANNYSTIALSLIQEEMMDAGNSASINMKNTEVAGNDATKVSYHLPAMGGLTAGASFTNASAAGDADTTEFGFKYAMDAGGAAITIGGGTSTLENSTQDVDAQNLGITVVSGDISVG
;
A
#
# COMPACT_ATOMS: atom_id res chain seq x y z
N ASP A 1 6.63 25.20 18.01
CA ASP A 1 7.24 24.02 17.36
C ASP A 1 7.04 22.80 18.26
N LEU A 2 6.23 21.84 17.80
CA LEU A 2 6.08 20.54 18.44
C LEU A 2 6.90 19.55 17.63
N THR A 3 8.02 19.10 18.18
CA THR A 3 8.81 18.03 17.58
C THR A 3 8.49 16.74 18.30
N LEU A 4 7.83 15.80 17.65
CA LEU A 4 7.66 14.42 18.13
C LEU A 4 8.81 13.59 17.57
N SER A 5 9.69 13.15 18.43
CA SER A 5 10.78 12.23 18.08
C SER A 5 10.57 10.91 18.81
N ALA A 6 10.50 9.83 18.06
CA ALA A 6 10.51 8.48 18.62
C ALA A 6 11.78 7.77 18.17
N THR A 7 12.60 7.35 19.12
CA THR A 7 13.79 6.53 18.85
C THR A 7 13.56 5.16 19.45
N ALA A 8 13.51 4.13 18.64
CA ALA A 8 13.47 2.75 19.09
C ALA A 8 14.89 2.16 18.98
N ASN A 9 15.54 1.93 20.11
CA ASN A 9 16.76 1.13 20.15
C ASN A 9 16.33 -0.33 20.31
N VAL A 10 16.55 -1.12 19.27
CA VAL A 10 16.21 -2.54 19.27
C VAL A 10 17.46 -3.33 19.65
N ALA A 11 17.59 -3.66 20.90
CA ALA A 11 18.72 -4.47 21.41
C ALA A 11 18.55 -5.97 21.12
N VAL A 12 17.30 -6.44 21.01
CA VAL A 12 16.93 -7.81 20.62
C VAL A 12 15.64 -7.69 19.81
N ALA A 13 15.74 -7.80 18.51
CA ALA A 13 14.61 -7.79 17.60
C ALA A 13 14.56 -9.10 16.84
N ASP A 14 13.35 -9.58 16.56
CA ASP A 14 13.18 -10.52 15.49
C ASP A 14 13.41 -9.77 14.18
N VAL A 15 14.32 -10.29 13.35
CA VAL A 15 14.63 -9.75 12.04
C VAL A 15 14.18 -10.76 11.01
N ALA A 16 13.26 -10.34 10.14
CA ALA A 16 12.89 -11.08 8.96
C ALA A 16 13.44 -10.36 7.72
N ILE A 17 14.01 -11.14 6.83
CA ILE A 17 14.47 -10.68 5.52
C ILE A 17 13.70 -11.48 4.49
N SER A 18 13.03 -10.79 3.59
CA SER A 18 12.33 -11.37 2.45
C SER A 18 12.64 -10.57 1.20
N GLY A 19 12.19 -11.04 0.06
CA GLY A 19 12.34 -10.30 -1.18
C GLY A 19 11.65 -11.02 -2.32
N SER A 20 11.46 -10.31 -3.40
CA SER A 20 10.93 -10.79 -4.66
C SER A 20 11.89 -10.42 -5.79
N TYR A 21 11.84 -11.16 -6.85
CA TYR A 21 12.48 -10.85 -8.12
C TYR A 21 11.56 -11.27 -9.25
N GLU A 22 11.13 -10.32 -10.04
CA GLU A 22 10.34 -10.56 -11.23
C GLU A 22 11.18 -10.28 -12.48
N PHE A 23 10.95 -11.09 -13.50
CA PHE A 23 11.52 -10.88 -14.82
C PHE A 23 10.43 -11.03 -15.86
N ASN A 24 10.26 -10.04 -16.69
CA ASN A 24 9.26 -10.06 -17.73
C ASN A 24 9.85 -9.84 -19.13
N TYR A 25 9.15 -10.32 -20.13
CA TYR A 25 9.39 -10.05 -21.53
C TYR A 25 8.16 -9.42 -22.12
N LYS A 26 8.29 -8.19 -22.61
CA LYS A 26 7.21 -7.45 -23.24
C LYS A 26 7.48 -7.34 -24.74
N SER A 27 6.49 -7.72 -25.54
CA SER A 27 6.47 -7.47 -26.98
C SER A 27 5.25 -6.63 -27.31
N GLN A 28 5.46 -5.47 -27.90
CA GLN A 28 4.41 -4.54 -28.27
C GLN A 28 4.45 -4.31 -29.79
N SER A 29 3.28 -4.40 -30.42
CA SER A 29 3.08 -4.00 -31.80
C SER A 29 2.00 -2.92 -31.85
N SER A 30 2.28 -1.81 -32.51
CA SER A 30 1.42 -0.65 -32.56
C SER A 30 1.41 -0.09 -33.99
N ASN A 31 0.35 0.61 -34.35
CA ASN A 31 0.32 1.44 -35.58
C ASN A 31 1.21 2.70 -35.47
N ILE A 32 1.80 2.95 -34.32
CA ILE A 32 2.79 3.99 -34.08
C ILE A 32 4.16 3.30 -33.95
N THR A 33 4.98 3.38 -34.96
CA THR A 33 6.28 2.69 -35.06
C THR A 33 7.21 2.97 -33.87
N ALA A 34 7.10 4.13 -33.22
CA ALA A 34 7.86 4.48 -32.04
C ALA A 34 7.48 3.64 -30.79
N LEU A 35 6.36 2.95 -30.82
CA LEU A 35 5.87 2.09 -29.74
C LEU A 35 6.05 0.59 -30.06
N ASP A 36 6.52 0.25 -31.27
CA ASP A 36 6.85 -1.13 -31.60
C ASP A 36 8.17 -1.53 -30.95
N GLY A 37 8.20 -2.69 -30.36
CA GLY A 37 9.45 -3.19 -29.80
C GLY A 37 9.28 -4.36 -28.85
N THR A 38 10.40 -4.86 -28.43
CA THR A 38 10.51 -5.88 -27.42
C THR A 38 11.45 -5.38 -26.33
N THR A 39 11.11 -5.60 -25.08
CA THR A 39 11.93 -5.24 -23.93
C THR A 39 11.88 -6.34 -22.87
N PHE A 40 12.96 -6.43 -22.11
CA PHE A 40 12.97 -7.15 -20.86
C PHE A 40 12.77 -6.15 -19.74
N GLY A 41 11.97 -6.50 -18.76
CA GLY A 41 11.79 -5.77 -17.51
C GLY A 41 12.19 -6.62 -16.33
N THR A 42 12.60 -5.98 -15.28
CA THR A 42 12.88 -6.60 -13.98
C THR A 42 12.22 -5.76 -12.90
N ASP A 43 11.78 -6.42 -11.86
CA ASP A 43 11.39 -5.82 -10.62
C ASP A 43 12.02 -6.63 -9.48
N SER A 44 12.68 -5.96 -8.54
CA SER A 44 13.38 -6.66 -7.47
C SER A 44 13.37 -5.86 -6.17
N GLU A 45 12.87 -6.50 -5.15
CA GLU A 45 12.66 -5.92 -3.83
C GLU A 45 13.30 -6.77 -2.74
N VAL A 46 13.91 -6.11 -1.76
CA VAL A 46 14.37 -6.72 -0.52
C VAL A 46 13.72 -6.00 0.66
N VAL A 47 12.94 -6.72 1.45
CA VAL A 47 12.26 -6.20 2.63
C VAL A 47 13.02 -6.61 3.89
N LEU A 48 13.39 -5.64 4.70
CA LEU A 48 13.94 -5.80 6.03
C LEU A 48 12.87 -5.46 7.07
N LYS A 49 12.45 -6.44 7.84
CA LYS A 49 11.44 -6.24 8.89
C LYS A 49 12.03 -6.53 10.26
N PHE A 50 11.94 -5.55 11.14
CA PHE A 50 12.36 -5.64 12.53
C PHE A 50 11.13 -5.59 13.42
N THR A 51 11.07 -6.47 14.42
CA THR A 51 9.95 -6.51 15.37
C THR A 51 10.48 -6.72 16.78
N ASN A 52 9.98 -5.93 17.72
CA ASN A 52 10.26 -6.10 19.14
C ASN A 52 8.98 -5.94 19.96
N LYS A 53 8.89 -6.69 21.06
CA LYS A 53 7.79 -6.61 22.00
C LYS A 53 8.29 -6.03 23.32
N THR A 54 7.61 -4.97 23.78
CA THR A 54 7.91 -4.35 25.06
C THR A 54 7.35 -5.17 26.22
N ASP A 55 7.87 -4.96 27.43
CA ASP A 55 7.34 -5.59 28.66
C ASP A 55 5.88 -5.20 28.94
N SER A 56 5.45 -4.04 28.48
CA SER A 56 4.05 -3.58 28.57
C SER A 56 3.12 -4.23 27.53
N GLY A 57 3.63 -5.11 26.67
CA GLY A 57 2.86 -5.84 25.67
C GLY A 57 2.65 -5.10 24.35
N LEU A 58 3.25 -3.93 24.15
CA LEU A 58 3.26 -3.25 22.86
C LEU A 58 4.23 -3.95 21.91
N THR A 59 3.87 -3.99 20.64
CA THR A 59 4.77 -4.43 19.58
C THR A 59 5.23 -3.20 18.80
N ILE A 60 6.55 -3.05 18.68
CA ILE A 60 7.19 -2.03 17.86
C ILE A 60 7.76 -2.73 16.64
N GLY A 61 7.46 -2.21 15.46
CA GLY A 61 7.95 -2.71 14.18
C GLY A 61 8.65 -1.61 13.38
N MET A 62 9.56 -2.02 12.52
CA MET A 62 10.15 -1.20 11.48
C MET A 62 10.23 -2.03 10.21
N VAL A 63 9.89 -1.43 9.09
CA VAL A 63 10.03 -2.03 7.75
C VAL A 63 10.88 -1.08 6.92
N THR A 64 11.77 -1.64 6.12
CA THR A 64 12.54 -0.92 5.10
C THR A 64 12.56 -1.77 3.84
N GLU A 65 12.15 -1.18 2.74
CA GLU A 65 12.17 -1.79 1.41
C GLU A 65 13.27 -1.18 0.57
N ILE A 66 14.03 -2.05 -0.08
CA ILE A 66 15.14 -1.70 -0.94
C ILE A 66 14.85 -2.26 -2.32
N GLU A 67 14.63 -1.38 -3.28
CA GLU A 67 14.53 -1.73 -4.69
C GLU A 67 15.92 -1.66 -5.33
N SER A 68 16.29 -2.69 -6.06
CA SER A 68 17.63 -2.79 -6.65
C SER A 68 17.68 -2.46 -8.13
N ASP A 69 16.56 -2.33 -8.77
CA ASP A 69 16.39 -2.03 -10.20
C ASP A 69 15.93 -0.59 -10.47
N ASP A 70 15.51 0.15 -9.45
CA ASP A 70 15.29 1.58 -9.57
C ASP A 70 16.62 2.36 -9.51
N ALA A 71 16.88 3.14 -10.57
CA ALA A 71 18.11 3.91 -10.72
C ALA A 71 18.23 5.08 -9.72
N ASP A 72 17.13 5.52 -9.14
CA ASP A 72 17.06 6.76 -8.35
C ASP A 72 16.87 6.55 -6.83
N SER A 73 16.53 5.34 -6.36
CA SER A 73 16.26 5.10 -4.95
C SER A 73 16.69 3.72 -4.48
N ALA A 74 17.77 3.67 -3.72
CA ALA A 74 18.19 2.44 -3.04
C ALA A 74 17.27 2.05 -1.86
N ILE A 75 16.43 2.96 -1.36
CA ILE A 75 15.45 2.74 -0.30
C ILE A 75 14.16 3.40 -0.74
N ASN A 76 13.18 2.59 -1.09
CA ASN A 76 11.89 3.06 -1.57
C ASN A 76 10.95 3.39 -0.42
N GLU A 77 10.78 2.47 0.52
CA GLU A 77 9.92 2.67 1.66
C GLU A 77 10.64 2.48 3.00
N GLY A 78 10.19 3.25 4.00
CA GLY A 78 10.63 3.08 5.37
C GLY A 78 9.56 3.53 6.34
N SER A 79 9.10 2.62 7.20
CA SER A 79 8.08 2.92 8.18
C SER A 79 8.38 2.32 9.56
N MET A 80 7.84 2.96 10.59
CA MET A 80 7.81 2.47 11.96
C MET A 80 6.37 2.24 12.39
N SER A 81 6.11 1.20 13.15
CA SER A 81 4.79 0.93 13.71
C SER A 81 4.82 0.67 15.21
N ILE A 82 3.73 1.04 15.86
CA ILE A 82 3.44 0.71 17.26
C ILE A 82 2.06 0.07 17.31
N SER A 83 1.95 -1.12 17.85
CA SER A 83 0.68 -1.84 17.92
C SER A 83 0.43 -2.47 19.29
N GLY A 84 -0.84 -2.68 19.60
CA GLY A 84 -1.30 -3.26 20.85
C GLY A 84 -2.82 -3.44 20.84
N GLY A 85 -3.44 -3.54 22.03
CA GLY A 85 -4.89 -3.65 22.13
C GLY A 85 -5.69 -2.47 21.57
N PHE A 86 -5.05 -1.34 21.39
CA PHE A 86 -5.64 -0.14 20.76
C PHE A 86 -5.66 -0.18 19.22
N GLY A 87 -4.99 -1.13 18.59
CA GLY A 87 -4.80 -1.18 17.14
C GLY A 87 -3.34 -0.96 16.76
N LYS A 88 -3.10 -0.36 15.59
CA LYS A 88 -1.75 -0.13 15.05
C LYS A 88 -1.62 1.30 14.52
N LEU A 89 -0.59 2.00 14.95
CA LEU A 89 -0.14 3.28 14.40
C LEU A 89 1.08 3.01 13.51
N VAL A 90 1.11 3.56 12.30
CA VAL A 90 2.24 3.49 11.36
C VAL A 90 2.68 4.91 11.02
N LEU A 91 3.99 5.12 11.00
CA LEU A 91 4.63 6.41 10.73
C LEU A 91 5.72 6.21 9.68
N GLY A 92 5.67 6.95 8.58
CA GLY A 92 6.66 6.86 7.51
C GLY A 92 6.04 6.56 6.15
N GLY A 93 6.85 6.11 5.20
CA GLY A 93 6.39 5.63 3.90
C GLY A 93 5.55 4.38 4.07
N ASN A 94 4.32 4.44 3.65
CA ASN A 94 3.37 3.32 3.67
C ASN A 94 2.14 3.64 2.85
N ASP A 95 1.42 2.59 2.44
CA ASP A 95 0.14 2.70 1.76
C ASP A 95 -0.90 3.48 2.57
N GLY A 96 -1.69 4.27 1.89
CA GLY A 96 -2.81 4.96 2.48
C GLY A 96 -3.97 4.04 2.88
N ALA A 97 -4.82 4.52 3.77
CA ALA A 97 -5.94 3.72 4.26
C ALA A 97 -6.92 3.33 3.15
N ALA A 98 -7.16 4.20 2.16
CA ALA A 98 -8.05 3.89 1.04
C ALA A 98 -7.54 2.73 0.19
N ASN A 99 -6.21 2.61 0.03
CA ASN A 99 -5.57 1.52 -0.70
C ASN A 99 -5.50 0.23 0.13
N ASN A 100 -5.04 0.31 1.37
CA ASN A 100 -4.88 -0.83 2.27
C ASN A 100 -6.16 -1.66 2.47
N TYR A 101 -7.32 -1.00 2.42
CA TYR A 101 -8.61 -1.65 2.64
C TYR A 101 -9.43 -1.84 1.36
N SER A 102 -8.93 -1.42 0.21
CA SER A 102 -9.60 -1.69 -1.06
C SER A 102 -9.68 -3.19 -1.31
N THR A 103 -10.78 -3.62 -1.91
CA THR A 103 -10.94 -4.97 -2.43
C THR A 103 -10.96 -4.86 -3.93
N ILE A 104 -9.89 -5.29 -4.57
CA ILE A 104 -9.70 -5.18 -6.01
C ILE A 104 -10.11 -6.49 -6.65
N ALA A 105 -10.76 -6.42 -7.81
CA ALA A 105 -10.92 -7.57 -8.68
C ALA A 105 -9.54 -8.20 -8.94
N LEU A 106 -9.48 -9.53 -8.87
CA LEU A 106 -8.25 -10.27 -9.08
C LEU A 106 -7.58 -9.84 -10.38
N SER A 107 -6.41 -9.26 -10.27
CA SER A 107 -5.57 -9.04 -11.44
C SER A 107 -4.98 -10.39 -11.88
N LEU A 108 -5.34 -10.84 -13.06
CA LEU A 108 -4.74 -12.01 -13.72
C LEU A 108 -3.42 -11.65 -14.41
N ILE A 109 -3.05 -10.38 -14.40
CA ILE A 109 -1.88 -9.83 -15.07
C ILE A 109 -0.97 -9.26 -13.99
N GLN A 110 0.30 -9.62 -14.01
CA GLN A 110 1.30 -9.08 -13.10
C GLN A 110 1.38 -7.56 -13.18
N GLU A 111 1.67 -6.92 -12.07
CA GLU A 111 1.70 -5.46 -11.90
C GLU A 111 2.61 -4.79 -12.93
N GLU A 112 3.80 -5.32 -13.13
CA GLU A 112 4.78 -4.90 -14.11
C GLU A 112 4.24 -4.84 -15.57
N MET A 113 3.34 -5.71 -15.93
CA MET A 113 2.71 -5.67 -17.25
C MET A 113 1.72 -4.51 -17.40
N MET A 114 1.23 -3.98 -16.28
CA MET A 114 0.27 -2.87 -16.25
C MET A 114 0.96 -1.52 -16.10
N ASP A 115 2.12 -1.47 -15.49
CA ASP A 115 2.86 -0.23 -15.18
C ASP A 115 3.69 0.31 -16.36
N ALA A 116 3.80 -0.42 -17.43
CA ALA A 116 4.58 -0.01 -18.59
C ALA A 116 3.99 1.18 -19.37
N GLY A 117 3.86 2.34 -18.73
CA GLY A 117 3.80 3.66 -19.35
C GLY A 117 2.67 3.92 -20.35
N ASN A 118 1.60 3.17 -20.32
CA ASN A 118 0.50 3.35 -21.22
C ASN A 118 -0.73 3.89 -20.49
N SER A 119 -1.01 5.16 -20.70
CA SER A 119 -2.16 5.92 -20.16
C SER A 119 -3.54 5.31 -20.46
N ALA A 120 -3.61 4.15 -21.08
CA ALA A 120 -4.82 3.40 -21.31
C ALA A 120 -4.97 2.21 -20.34
N SER A 121 -4.06 2.00 -19.42
CA SER A 121 -4.30 1.06 -18.33
C SER A 121 -5.46 1.61 -17.52
N ILE A 122 -6.53 0.85 -17.47
CA ILE A 122 -7.61 1.04 -16.54
C ILE A 122 -6.98 0.80 -15.17
N ASN A 123 -6.41 1.84 -14.60
CA ASN A 123 -5.84 1.80 -13.27
C ASN A 123 -7.00 1.78 -12.28
N MET A 124 -7.62 0.62 -12.14
CA MET A 124 -8.74 0.41 -11.21
C MET A 124 -8.24 0.28 -9.77
N LYS A 125 -6.92 0.33 -9.58
CA LYS A 125 -6.28 0.00 -8.32
C LYS A 125 -6.06 1.21 -7.42
N ASN A 126 -5.92 2.40 -7.96
CA ASN A 126 -5.40 3.50 -7.14
C ASN A 126 -6.49 4.52 -6.77
N THR A 127 -7.00 4.40 -5.56
CA THR A 127 -7.81 5.44 -4.92
C THR A 127 -6.91 6.40 -4.13
N GLU A 128 -5.63 6.09 -4.03
CA GLU A 128 -4.66 6.90 -3.31
C GLU A 128 -4.17 8.05 -4.20
N VAL A 129 -4.47 9.27 -3.80
CA VAL A 129 -4.10 10.48 -4.55
C VAL A 129 -2.75 11.04 -4.12
N ALA A 130 -2.18 10.59 -2.99
CA ALA A 130 -0.90 11.09 -2.46
C ALA A 130 0.32 10.22 -2.83
N GLY A 131 0.14 9.14 -3.59
CA GLY A 131 1.18 8.15 -3.86
C GLY A 131 1.36 7.15 -2.71
N ASN A 132 1.70 5.92 -3.06
CA ASN A 132 1.74 4.79 -2.13
C ASN A 132 2.81 4.99 -1.04
N ASP A 133 3.96 5.55 -1.39
CA ASP A 133 5.15 5.61 -0.54
C ASP A 133 5.31 6.95 0.20
N ALA A 134 4.34 7.86 0.08
CA ALA A 134 4.38 9.13 0.75
C ALA A 134 4.46 8.96 2.28
N THR A 135 5.25 9.81 2.93
CA THR A 135 5.36 9.83 4.39
C THR A 135 4.03 10.20 5.03
N LYS A 136 3.45 9.25 5.74
CA LYS A 136 2.10 9.32 6.33
C LYS A 136 2.09 9.00 7.81
N VAL A 137 1.01 9.40 8.44
CA VAL A 137 0.53 8.85 9.71
C VAL A 137 -0.69 8.01 9.41
N SER A 138 -0.63 6.70 9.67
CA SER A 138 -1.75 5.79 9.45
C SER A 138 -2.16 5.12 10.76
N TYR A 139 -3.46 5.01 10.99
CA TYR A 139 -4.00 4.33 12.15
C TYR A 139 -4.97 3.24 11.71
N HIS A 140 -4.76 2.04 12.20
CA HIS A 140 -5.56 0.87 11.93
C HIS A 140 -6.27 0.41 13.20
N LEU A 141 -7.59 0.32 13.15
CA LEU A 141 -8.40 -0.19 14.24
C LEU A 141 -8.09 -1.66 14.53
N PRO A 142 -8.27 -2.12 15.77
CA PRO A 142 -8.30 -3.55 16.06
C PRO A 142 -9.37 -4.24 15.22
N ALA A 143 -9.08 -5.46 14.75
CA ALA A 143 -10.07 -6.25 14.03
C ALA A 143 -11.29 -6.57 14.91
N MET A 144 -12.49 -6.38 14.40
CA MET A 144 -13.74 -6.55 15.12
C MET A 144 -14.71 -7.42 14.30
N GLY A 145 -14.80 -8.73 14.62
CA GLY A 145 -15.79 -9.61 13.99
C GLY A 145 -15.71 -9.67 12.45
N GLY A 146 -14.49 -9.69 11.89
CA GLY A 146 -14.25 -9.66 10.45
C GLY A 146 -14.13 -8.26 9.84
N LEU A 147 -14.48 -7.20 10.58
CA LEU A 147 -14.25 -5.82 10.17
C LEU A 147 -12.85 -5.36 10.51
N THR A 148 -12.18 -4.77 9.55
CA THR A 148 -10.95 -3.99 9.69
C THR A 148 -11.15 -2.62 9.07
N ALA A 149 -10.58 -1.57 9.65
CA ALA A 149 -10.70 -0.22 9.12
C ALA A 149 -9.51 0.64 9.57
N GLY A 150 -9.27 1.73 8.87
CA GLY A 150 -8.22 2.66 9.21
C GLY A 150 -8.40 4.02 8.58
N ALA A 151 -7.52 4.91 8.99
CA ALA A 151 -7.39 6.25 8.44
C ALA A 151 -5.92 6.59 8.25
N SER A 152 -5.59 7.39 7.26
CA SER A 152 -4.26 7.93 7.05
C SER A 152 -4.30 9.42 6.72
N PHE A 153 -3.19 10.07 7.02
CA PHE A 153 -2.98 11.48 6.75
C PHE A 153 -1.57 11.71 6.24
N THR A 154 -1.48 12.37 5.10
CA THR A 154 -0.22 12.85 4.50
C THR A 154 -0.23 14.36 4.54
N ASN A 155 0.82 14.96 5.11
CA ASN A 155 0.94 16.39 5.19
C ASN A 155 1.76 16.94 4.03
N ALA A 156 1.31 18.03 3.47
CA ALA A 156 2.06 18.79 2.48
C ALA A 156 3.44 19.19 2.99
N SER A 157 4.48 18.90 2.24
CA SER A 157 5.86 19.18 2.66
C SER A 157 6.31 20.60 2.29
N ALA A 158 5.65 21.24 1.34
CA ALA A 158 5.93 22.59 0.89
C ALA A 158 4.65 23.39 0.61
N ALA A 159 4.78 24.72 0.56
CA ALA A 159 3.66 25.57 0.19
C ALA A 159 3.22 25.31 -1.26
N GLY A 160 2.01 24.84 -1.43
CA GLY A 160 1.43 24.47 -2.72
C GLY A 160 1.30 22.95 -2.93
N ASP A 161 1.92 22.14 -2.08
CA ASP A 161 1.63 20.72 -2.00
C ASP A 161 0.24 20.49 -1.35
N ALA A 162 -0.25 19.27 -1.47
CA ALA A 162 -1.58 18.92 -1.00
C ALA A 162 -1.51 18.05 0.26
N ASP A 163 -2.37 18.36 1.22
CA ASP A 163 -2.69 17.43 2.30
C ASP A 163 -3.61 16.33 1.77
N THR A 164 -3.44 15.10 2.25
CA THR A 164 -4.31 14.00 1.88
C THR A 164 -4.85 13.29 3.10
N THR A 165 -6.15 13.12 3.15
CA THR A 165 -6.85 12.36 4.19
C THR A 165 -7.55 11.16 3.56
N GLU A 166 -7.37 10.00 4.15
CA GLU A 166 -7.93 8.76 3.65
C GLU A 166 -8.64 7.97 4.73
N PHE A 167 -9.69 7.26 4.34
CA PHE A 167 -10.39 6.29 5.16
C PHE A 167 -10.60 5.02 4.35
N GLY A 168 -10.50 3.88 5.04
CA GLY A 168 -10.77 2.60 4.40
C GLY A 168 -11.35 1.59 5.38
N PHE A 169 -12.08 0.62 4.83
CA PHE A 169 -12.61 -0.51 5.59
C PHE A 169 -12.60 -1.79 4.75
N LYS A 170 -12.52 -2.92 5.42
CA LYS A 170 -12.67 -4.25 4.83
C LYS A 170 -13.47 -5.13 5.78
N TYR A 171 -14.46 -5.83 5.26
CA TYR A 171 -15.25 -6.78 6.00
C TYR A 171 -15.18 -8.15 5.35
N ALA A 172 -14.67 -9.13 6.10
CA ALA A 172 -14.55 -10.51 5.66
C ALA A 172 -15.54 -11.39 6.42
N MET A 173 -16.24 -12.27 5.69
CA MET A 173 -17.19 -13.23 6.24
C MET A 173 -17.14 -14.56 5.48
N ASP A 174 -17.56 -15.64 6.14
CA ASP A 174 -17.85 -16.92 5.50
C ASP A 174 -19.35 -17.08 5.31
N ALA A 175 -19.76 -17.49 4.15
CA ALA A 175 -21.14 -17.72 3.79
C ALA A 175 -21.28 -19.09 3.11
N GLY A 176 -21.42 -20.13 3.93
CA GLY A 176 -21.68 -21.50 3.44
C GLY A 176 -20.51 -22.10 2.66
N GLY A 177 -19.29 -21.81 3.07
CA GLY A 177 -18.05 -22.29 2.44
C GLY A 177 -17.50 -21.37 1.33
N ALA A 178 -18.14 -20.23 1.11
CA ALA A 178 -17.58 -19.15 0.31
C ALA A 178 -17.05 -18.05 1.23
N ALA A 179 -15.77 -17.68 1.04
CA ALA A 179 -15.19 -16.51 1.69
C ALA A 179 -15.57 -15.26 0.90
N ILE A 180 -16.26 -14.34 1.55
CA ILE A 180 -16.69 -13.06 0.96
C ILE A 180 -15.92 -11.94 1.64
N THR A 181 -15.34 -11.06 0.84
CA THR A 181 -14.68 -9.85 1.33
C THR A 181 -15.27 -8.64 0.62
N ILE A 182 -15.72 -7.67 1.40
CA ILE A 182 -16.18 -6.36 0.92
C ILE A 182 -15.18 -5.34 1.46
N GLY A 183 -14.67 -4.48 0.59
CA GLY A 183 -13.74 -3.45 1.01
C GLY A 183 -13.85 -2.20 0.16
N GLY A 184 -13.50 -1.08 0.74
CA GLY A 184 -13.53 0.19 0.05
C GLY A 184 -12.91 1.31 0.86
N GLY A 185 -12.77 2.45 0.22
CA GLY A 185 -12.18 3.62 0.85
C GLY A 185 -12.45 4.91 0.10
N THR A 186 -12.09 5.99 0.75
CA THR A 186 -12.13 7.34 0.20
C THR A 186 -10.78 8.02 0.45
N SER A 187 -10.35 8.81 -0.52
CA SER A 187 -9.18 9.68 -0.41
C SER A 187 -9.58 11.08 -0.85
N THR A 188 -9.25 12.07 -0.02
CA THR A 188 -9.45 13.49 -0.32
C THR A 188 -8.10 14.18 -0.27
N LEU A 189 -7.76 14.83 -1.37
CA LEU A 189 -6.56 15.65 -1.50
C LEU A 189 -6.97 17.10 -1.58
N GLU A 190 -6.43 17.91 -0.67
CA GLU A 190 -6.73 19.34 -0.56
C GLU A 190 -5.46 20.16 -0.79
N ASN A 191 -5.49 21.04 -1.77
CA ASN A 191 -4.45 22.05 -1.97
C ASN A 191 -5.06 23.42 -2.28
N SER A 192 -4.21 24.44 -2.39
CA SER A 192 -4.66 25.84 -2.62
C SER A 192 -5.33 26.08 -3.98
N THR A 193 -5.31 25.12 -4.89
CA THR A 193 -5.76 25.28 -6.28
C THR A 193 -6.85 24.32 -6.70
N GLN A 194 -6.93 23.14 -6.11
CA GLN A 194 -7.95 22.14 -6.40
C GLN A 194 -8.10 21.12 -5.26
N ASP A 195 -9.29 20.58 -5.14
CA ASP A 195 -9.60 19.43 -4.31
C ASP A 195 -9.87 18.24 -5.21
N VAL A 196 -9.34 17.08 -4.84
CA VAL A 196 -9.54 15.83 -5.57
C VAL A 196 -10.08 14.79 -4.60
N ASP A 197 -11.25 14.26 -4.93
CA ASP A 197 -11.87 13.15 -4.19
C ASP A 197 -11.81 11.87 -5.03
N ALA A 198 -11.38 10.79 -4.41
CA ALA A 198 -11.42 9.45 -4.98
C ALA A 198 -12.15 8.49 -4.05
N GLN A 199 -12.89 7.54 -4.60
CA GLN A 199 -13.64 6.55 -3.83
C GLN A 199 -13.59 5.20 -4.54
N ASN A 200 -13.53 4.13 -3.76
CA ASN A 200 -13.67 2.77 -4.27
C ASN A 200 -14.61 1.94 -3.39
N LEU A 201 -15.21 0.94 -3.97
CA LEU A 201 -15.93 -0.13 -3.27
C LEU A 201 -15.82 -1.40 -4.12
N GLY A 202 -15.40 -2.48 -3.52
CA GLY A 202 -15.25 -3.77 -4.19
C GLY A 202 -15.77 -4.92 -3.33
N ILE A 203 -16.00 -6.03 -3.99
CA ILE A 203 -16.36 -7.31 -3.38
C ILE A 203 -15.57 -8.42 -4.04
N THR A 204 -15.06 -9.35 -3.22
CA THR A 204 -14.42 -10.57 -3.71
C THR A 204 -15.12 -11.78 -3.09
N VAL A 205 -15.37 -12.79 -3.89
CA VAL A 205 -15.97 -14.07 -3.47
C VAL A 205 -15.04 -15.19 -3.88
N VAL A 206 -14.63 -16.02 -2.91
CA VAL A 206 -13.78 -17.18 -3.14
C VAL A 206 -14.52 -18.44 -2.68
N SER A 207 -14.69 -19.42 -3.56
CA SER A 207 -15.33 -20.70 -3.25
C SER A 207 -14.58 -21.84 -3.93
N GLY A 208 -13.88 -22.66 -3.15
CA GLY A 208 -12.96 -23.66 -3.68
C GLY A 208 -11.87 -23.01 -4.54
N ASP A 209 -11.74 -23.50 -5.78
CA ASP A 209 -10.75 -22.99 -6.75
C ASP A 209 -11.27 -21.78 -7.58
N ILE A 210 -12.48 -21.31 -7.30
CA ILE A 210 -13.10 -20.21 -8.05
C ILE A 210 -13.02 -18.94 -7.21
N SER A 211 -12.54 -17.87 -7.84
CA SER A 211 -12.52 -16.54 -7.28
C SER A 211 -13.12 -15.54 -8.26
N VAL A 212 -13.97 -14.67 -7.76
CA VAL A 212 -14.66 -13.61 -8.52
C VAL A 212 -14.58 -12.31 -7.72
N GLY A 213 -14.28 -11.20 -8.42
CA GLY A 213 -14.23 -9.87 -7.84
C GLY A 213 -14.61 -8.79 -8.85
#